data_8f2c8b088f627973dcc9433fc5bbafd5
#
_entry.id   8f2c8b088f627973dcc9433fc5bbafd5
#
_cell.length_a   1.000
_cell.length_b   1.000
_cell.length_c   1.000
_cell.angle_alpha   90.00
_cell.angle_beta   90.00
_cell.angle_gamma   90.00
#
_symmetry.space_group_name_H-M   'P 1'
#
loop_
_entity.id
_entity.type
_entity.pdbx_description
1 polymer ?
#
loop_
_entity_poly.entity_id
_entity_poly.type
_entity_poly.pdbx_seq_one_letter_code
_entity_poly.pdbx_strand_id
1 'polypeptide(L)'
;MLDGKEIELPVVVGSEGEKGIDISALRAKTGAITLDPGYGNTGACESAITFIDGEAGILRYRGYPIEDIAGRARFTDICYLLINGELPGPEQLRKFEEGLTYHSLLHEDMKKFFEGYPAGAHPMAMLSAMVASLSAYYPDDASIDLNVTRLLAKAITIAAFSYKKNIGQPFMYPRNELSYCANFLHMMFSVPAEPYKVNPVFERALDLLLILHADHEQNCSTSTVRMVGSSQANLFASISAGVCALWGPLHGGANQKVIEMLERIRDDGGDYKKYVELSKDKTSNFRLMGFGHRVYKNFDPRARILKNTCDEVLAELGVKDPLLDIAKSLEEVALSDDFFIERKLYPNVDFYSGIIYRAMGIPTNMFTVMFALGRMPGWIAHWKEMLDDPSTRINRPRQIYTGPTQRPFVALDQR
;
A
#
# COMPACT_ATOMS: atom_id res chain seq x y z
N MET A 1 -35.00 0.72 16.97
CA MET A 1 -35.45 0.51 18.38
C MET A 1 -34.54 -0.50 19.03
N LEU A 2 -34.05 -0.25 20.24
CA LEU A 2 -33.30 -1.18 21.06
C LEU A 2 -34.08 -1.35 22.38
N ASP A 3 -34.39 -2.59 22.78
CA ASP A 3 -35.21 -2.92 23.94
C ASP A 3 -36.54 -2.12 24.03
N GLY A 4 -37.20 -1.92 22.87
CA GLY A 4 -38.46 -1.21 22.75
C GLY A 4 -38.34 0.33 22.81
N LYS A 5 -37.12 0.89 22.94
CA LYS A 5 -36.92 2.36 22.99
C LYS A 5 -36.45 2.85 21.61
N GLU A 6 -37.04 3.95 21.16
CA GLU A 6 -36.55 4.74 20.04
C GLU A 6 -35.25 5.46 20.43
N ILE A 7 -34.28 5.47 19.51
CA ILE A 7 -33.00 6.12 19.68
C ILE A 7 -32.71 6.95 18.45
N GLU A 8 -32.53 8.24 18.64
CA GLU A 8 -32.09 9.17 17.62
C GLU A 8 -30.55 9.31 17.66
N LEU A 9 -29.92 9.12 16.53
CA LEU A 9 -28.48 9.29 16.33
C LEU A 9 -28.24 10.25 15.15
N PRO A 10 -27.24 11.14 15.26
CA PRO A 10 -26.88 12.03 14.16
C PRO A 10 -26.45 11.27 12.91
N VAL A 11 -26.68 11.86 11.75
CA VAL A 11 -26.19 11.37 10.46
C VAL A 11 -25.22 12.40 9.92
N VAL A 12 -24.00 11.94 9.62
CA VAL A 12 -22.98 12.69 8.88
C VAL A 12 -23.14 12.36 7.42
N VAL A 13 -23.07 13.38 6.55
CA VAL A 13 -23.19 13.20 5.09
C VAL A 13 -21.91 13.71 4.44
N GLY A 14 -21.23 12.84 3.71
CA GLY A 14 -20.04 13.16 2.94
C GLY A 14 -20.35 14.02 1.71
N SER A 15 -19.31 14.57 1.08
CA SER A 15 -19.44 15.45 -0.10
C SER A 15 -20.00 14.75 -1.34
N GLU A 16 -19.87 13.45 -1.44
CA GLU A 16 -20.44 12.61 -2.52
C GLU A 16 -21.77 11.95 -2.09
N GLY A 17 -22.30 12.31 -0.92
CA GLY A 17 -23.61 11.88 -0.45
C GLY A 17 -23.61 10.60 0.39
N GLU A 18 -22.47 10.03 0.74
CA GLU A 18 -22.36 8.90 1.67
C GLU A 18 -22.89 9.31 3.04
N LYS A 19 -23.53 8.37 3.72
CA LYS A 19 -24.15 8.60 5.01
C LYS A 19 -23.53 7.74 6.09
N GLY A 20 -22.95 8.38 7.11
CA GLY A 20 -22.50 7.74 8.34
C GLY A 20 -23.44 8.03 9.51
N ILE A 21 -23.72 7.01 10.33
CA ILE A 21 -24.46 7.19 11.58
C ILE A 21 -23.44 7.43 12.68
N ASP A 22 -23.48 8.60 13.33
CA ASP A 22 -22.64 8.88 14.50
C ASP A 22 -23.15 8.10 15.72
N ILE A 23 -22.39 7.08 16.10
CA ILE A 23 -22.70 6.19 17.23
C ILE A 23 -22.04 6.62 18.54
N SER A 24 -21.39 7.76 18.62
CA SER A 24 -20.64 8.24 19.80
C SER A 24 -21.50 8.26 21.07
N ALA A 25 -22.78 8.66 20.98
CA ALA A 25 -23.72 8.71 22.06
C ALA A 25 -24.47 7.38 22.33
N LEU A 26 -24.36 6.39 21.48
CA LEU A 26 -25.16 5.14 21.55
C LEU A 26 -25.01 4.46 22.91
N ARG A 27 -23.80 4.26 23.39
CA ARG A 27 -23.54 3.55 24.65
C ARG A 27 -24.07 4.33 25.86
N ALA A 28 -23.92 5.65 25.88
CA ALA A 28 -24.42 6.48 26.98
C ALA A 28 -25.94 6.41 27.06
N LYS A 29 -26.64 6.37 25.92
CA LYS A 29 -28.11 6.31 25.86
C LYS A 29 -28.66 4.91 26.15
N THR A 30 -27.92 3.83 25.86
CA THR A 30 -28.49 2.47 25.81
C THR A 30 -27.69 1.40 26.56
N GLY A 31 -26.45 1.65 26.91
CA GLY A 31 -25.53 0.64 27.41
C GLY A 31 -24.92 -0.29 26.30
N ALA A 32 -25.52 -0.30 25.10
CA ALA A 32 -25.08 -1.15 24.01
C ALA A 32 -23.87 -0.57 23.27
N ILE A 33 -23.10 -1.45 22.63
CA ILE A 33 -22.04 -1.12 21.67
C ILE A 33 -22.34 -1.76 20.31
N THR A 34 -21.72 -1.25 19.25
CA THR A 34 -21.74 -1.91 17.93
C THR A 34 -20.75 -3.05 17.90
N LEU A 35 -21.01 -4.06 17.07
CA LEU A 35 -20.12 -5.18 16.81
C LEU A 35 -19.93 -5.33 15.29
N ASP A 36 -18.73 -5.01 14.83
CA ASP A 36 -18.31 -5.15 13.43
C ASP A 36 -16.84 -5.63 13.40
N PRO A 37 -16.59 -6.97 13.52
CA PRO A 37 -15.23 -7.50 13.69
C PRO A 37 -14.25 -7.19 12.57
N GLY A 38 -14.76 -6.94 11.36
CA GLY A 38 -13.92 -6.64 10.19
C GLY A 38 -13.95 -5.19 9.76
N TYR A 39 -14.63 -4.31 10.50
CA TYR A 39 -14.88 -2.91 10.14
C TYR A 39 -15.49 -2.73 8.73
N GLY A 40 -16.23 -3.74 8.25
CA GLY A 40 -16.78 -3.77 6.91
C GLY A 40 -17.93 -2.77 6.69
N ASN A 41 -18.52 -2.29 7.78
CA ASN A 41 -19.61 -1.31 7.80
C ASN A 41 -19.37 -0.22 8.85
N THR A 42 -18.10 0.13 9.08
CA THR A 42 -17.72 1.12 10.12
C THR A 42 -16.87 2.21 9.50
N GLY A 43 -17.38 3.44 9.47
CA GLY A 43 -16.59 4.64 9.17
C GLY A 43 -15.67 4.94 10.37
N ALA A 44 -14.37 5.00 10.15
CA ALA A 44 -13.39 5.27 11.21
C ALA A 44 -13.05 6.76 11.36
N CYS A 45 -13.27 7.55 10.32
CA CYS A 45 -12.98 8.99 10.27
C CYS A 45 -13.71 9.63 9.09
N GLU A 46 -13.76 10.95 9.09
CA GLU A 46 -13.97 11.77 7.90
C GLU A 46 -12.59 12.02 7.25
N SER A 47 -12.51 12.06 5.92
CA SER A 47 -11.24 12.28 5.20
C SER A 47 -11.50 12.97 3.86
N ALA A 48 -10.60 13.90 3.49
CA ALA A 48 -10.62 14.59 2.20
C ALA A 48 -9.51 14.11 1.25
N ILE A 49 -8.87 12.97 1.53
CA ILE A 49 -7.67 12.53 0.81
C ILE A 49 -8.05 11.73 -0.44
N THR A 50 -8.85 10.68 -0.29
CA THR A 50 -9.17 9.77 -1.37
C THR A 50 -10.65 9.44 -1.36
N PHE A 51 -11.26 9.49 -2.54
CA PHE A 51 -12.62 9.03 -2.78
C PHE A 51 -12.61 7.78 -3.65
N ILE A 52 -13.38 6.77 -3.24
CA ILE A 52 -13.59 5.53 -4.01
C ILE A 52 -15.07 5.24 -4.10
N ASP A 53 -15.58 5.11 -5.34
CA ASP A 53 -16.85 4.46 -5.62
C ASP A 53 -16.58 3.08 -6.22
N GLY A 54 -16.73 2.05 -5.41
CA GLY A 54 -16.46 0.67 -5.82
C GLY A 54 -17.48 0.13 -6.82
N GLU A 55 -18.73 0.59 -6.82
CA GLU A 55 -19.77 0.17 -7.77
C GLU A 55 -19.56 0.83 -9.13
N ALA A 56 -19.18 2.12 -9.16
CA ALA A 56 -18.89 2.84 -10.39
C ALA A 56 -17.47 2.59 -10.91
N GLY A 57 -16.55 2.06 -10.09
CA GLY A 57 -15.13 1.87 -10.44
C GLY A 57 -14.37 3.19 -10.52
N ILE A 58 -14.64 4.11 -9.58
CA ILE A 58 -14.03 5.44 -9.52
C ILE A 58 -12.97 5.48 -8.40
N LEU A 59 -11.83 6.12 -8.70
CA LEU A 59 -10.79 6.47 -7.74
C LEU A 59 -10.36 7.91 -8.00
N ARG A 60 -10.35 8.74 -6.95
CA ARG A 60 -9.86 10.14 -7.02
C ARG A 60 -8.91 10.43 -5.86
N TYR A 61 -7.82 11.11 -6.13
CA TYR A 61 -6.92 11.67 -5.12
C TYR A 61 -7.18 13.17 -5.00
N ARG A 62 -7.62 13.64 -3.84
CA ARG A 62 -7.98 15.06 -3.61
C ARG A 62 -8.90 15.63 -4.71
N GLY A 63 -9.83 14.80 -5.19
CA GLY A 63 -10.78 15.15 -6.24
C GLY A 63 -10.30 14.89 -7.68
N TYR A 64 -9.01 14.65 -7.91
CA TYR A 64 -8.48 14.35 -9.25
C TYR A 64 -8.69 12.89 -9.61
N PRO A 65 -9.38 12.57 -10.73
CA PRO A 65 -9.54 11.21 -11.21
C PRO A 65 -8.18 10.54 -11.47
N ILE A 66 -8.05 9.27 -11.09
CA ILE A 66 -6.78 8.54 -11.25
C ILE A 66 -6.35 8.47 -12.73
N GLU A 67 -7.30 8.38 -13.66
CA GLU A 67 -7.06 8.35 -15.09
C GLU A 67 -6.47 9.65 -15.62
N ASP A 68 -6.78 10.78 -14.98
CA ASP A 68 -6.30 12.10 -15.41
C ASP A 68 -4.87 12.38 -14.95
N ILE A 69 -4.48 11.85 -13.78
CA ILE A 69 -3.17 12.08 -13.18
C ILE A 69 -2.17 10.98 -13.52
N ALA A 70 -2.62 9.72 -13.67
CA ALA A 70 -1.77 8.62 -14.07
C ALA A 70 -1.20 8.84 -15.48
N GLY A 71 0.10 8.75 -15.62
CA GLY A 71 0.81 8.97 -16.89
C GLY A 71 1.05 10.44 -17.29
N ARG A 72 0.51 11.42 -16.51
CA ARG A 72 0.77 12.85 -16.71
C ARG A 72 1.61 13.47 -15.58
N ALA A 73 1.35 13.03 -14.35
CA ALA A 73 2.08 13.47 -13.17
C ALA A 73 3.29 12.56 -12.89
N ARG A 74 4.30 13.10 -12.21
CA ARG A 74 5.32 12.31 -11.54
C ARG A 74 4.85 11.88 -10.15
N PHE A 75 5.44 10.85 -9.60
CA PHE A 75 5.11 10.41 -8.25
C PHE A 75 5.32 11.50 -7.19
N THR A 76 6.32 12.37 -7.38
CA THR A 76 6.57 13.52 -6.49
C THR A 76 5.44 14.55 -6.51
N ASP A 77 4.76 14.77 -7.65
CA ASP A 77 3.56 15.61 -7.73
C ASP A 77 2.44 15.03 -6.84
N ILE A 78 2.26 13.70 -6.90
CA ILE A 78 1.20 13.02 -6.13
C ILE A 78 1.55 12.95 -4.65
N CYS A 79 2.82 12.77 -4.29
CA CYS A 79 3.25 12.92 -2.90
C CYS A 79 2.86 14.28 -2.34
N TYR A 80 3.17 15.35 -3.09
CA TYR A 80 2.83 16.71 -2.69
C TYR A 80 1.32 16.91 -2.59
N LEU A 81 0.57 16.48 -3.61
CA LEU A 81 -0.89 16.58 -3.66
C LEU A 81 -1.56 15.93 -2.43
N LEU A 82 -1.25 14.68 -2.16
CA LEU A 82 -1.87 13.94 -1.06
C LEU A 82 -1.59 14.58 0.30
N ILE A 83 -0.35 15.00 0.53
CA ILE A 83 0.13 15.53 1.82
C ILE A 83 -0.33 16.97 2.05
N ASN A 84 -0.35 17.81 1.00
CA ASN A 84 -0.62 19.24 1.11
C ASN A 84 -2.02 19.66 0.61
N GLY A 85 -2.76 18.75 -0.05
CA GLY A 85 -4.15 18.97 -0.46
C GLY A 85 -4.35 19.47 -1.88
N GLU A 86 -3.33 20.07 -2.50
CA GLU A 86 -3.38 20.68 -3.84
C GLU A 86 -2.16 20.29 -4.67
N LEU A 87 -2.28 20.28 -5.99
CA LEU A 87 -1.14 20.08 -6.89
C LEU A 87 -0.12 21.21 -6.72
N PRO A 88 1.18 20.89 -6.72
CA PRO A 88 2.22 21.90 -6.55
C PRO A 88 2.33 22.81 -7.78
N GLY A 89 2.52 24.12 -7.55
CA GLY A 89 3.04 24.98 -8.59
C GLY A 89 4.51 24.68 -8.89
N PRO A 90 5.07 25.20 -10.01
CA PRO A 90 6.44 24.84 -10.43
C PRO A 90 7.50 25.08 -9.36
N GLU A 91 7.42 26.19 -8.62
CA GLU A 91 8.40 26.52 -7.58
C GLU A 91 8.21 25.66 -6.31
N GLN A 92 6.96 25.30 -5.98
CA GLN A 92 6.67 24.40 -4.86
C GLN A 92 7.19 22.99 -5.14
N LEU A 93 6.98 22.50 -6.38
CA LEU A 93 7.50 21.19 -6.79
C LEU A 93 9.03 21.18 -6.76
N ARG A 94 9.67 22.20 -7.31
CA ARG A 94 11.13 22.32 -7.31
C ARG A 94 11.71 22.26 -5.89
N LYS A 95 11.16 23.04 -4.95
CA LYS A 95 11.59 23.03 -3.54
C LYS A 95 11.34 21.67 -2.87
N PHE A 96 10.21 21.03 -3.17
CA PHE A 96 9.89 19.73 -2.63
C PHE A 96 10.88 18.66 -3.13
N GLU A 97 11.14 18.62 -4.44
CA GLU A 97 12.11 17.70 -5.05
C GLU A 97 13.54 17.94 -4.55
N GLU A 98 13.96 19.21 -4.38
CA GLU A 98 15.24 19.56 -3.75
C GLU A 98 15.32 19.01 -2.32
N GLY A 99 14.24 19.17 -1.53
CA GLY A 99 14.15 18.60 -0.19
C GLY A 99 14.34 17.09 -0.19
N LEU A 100 13.66 16.37 -1.09
CA LEU A 100 13.81 14.92 -1.24
C LEU A 100 15.23 14.53 -1.63
N THR A 101 15.82 15.25 -2.57
CA THR A 101 17.20 15.00 -3.02
C THR A 101 18.22 15.14 -1.88
N TYR A 102 18.19 16.27 -1.17
CA TYR A 102 19.19 16.57 -0.13
C TYR A 102 18.97 15.80 1.18
N HIS A 103 17.82 15.13 1.36
CA HIS A 103 17.55 14.29 2.53
C HIS A 103 17.60 12.78 2.24
N SER A 104 18.01 12.36 1.04
CA SER A 104 18.02 10.95 0.63
C SER A 104 19.09 10.08 1.31
N LEU A 105 20.21 10.67 1.74
CA LEU A 105 21.27 9.94 2.46
C LEU A 105 20.79 9.48 3.85
N LEU A 106 21.13 8.25 4.23
CA LEU A 106 20.99 7.75 5.59
C LEU A 106 22.18 8.19 6.45
N HIS A 107 21.97 8.28 7.76
CA HIS A 107 23.09 8.40 8.69
C HIS A 107 23.97 7.14 8.58
N GLU A 108 25.30 7.31 8.53
CA GLU A 108 26.22 6.19 8.31
C GLU A 108 26.09 5.07 9.35
N ASP A 109 25.79 5.42 10.62
CA ASP A 109 25.58 4.42 11.66
C ASP A 109 24.36 3.53 11.40
N MET A 110 23.40 3.95 10.59
CA MET A 110 22.26 3.11 10.21
C MET A 110 22.68 1.89 9.39
N LYS A 111 23.84 1.90 8.74
CA LYS A 111 24.37 0.72 8.04
C LYS A 111 24.62 -0.44 9.00
N LYS A 112 25.01 -0.18 10.24
CA LYS A 112 25.21 -1.21 11.26
C LYS A 112 23.96 -2.03 11.54
N PHE A 113 22.77 -1.42 11.42
CA PHE A 113 21.52 -2.17 11.54
C PHE A 113 21.34 -3.16 10.39
N PHE A 114 21.65 -2.73 9.15
CA PHE A 114 21.60 -3.65 8.00
C PHE A 114 22.63 -4.79 8.15
N GLU A 115 23.82 -4.52 8.66
CA GLU A 115 24.86 -5.52 8.90
C GLU A 115 24.40 -6.62 9.87
N GLY A 116 23.58 -6.27 10.87
CA GLY A 116 23.03 -7.19 11.86
C GLY A 116 21.99 -8.17 11.31
N TYR A 117 21.41 -7.94 10.13
CA TYR A 117 20.48 -8.88 9.52
C TYR A 117 21.17 -10.11 8.91
N PRO A 118 20.57 -11.30 9.00
CA PRO A 118 21.09 -12.49 8.34
C PRO A 118 21.06 -12.34 6.80
N ALA A 119 21.89 -13.11 6.11
CA ALA A 119 21.83 -13.22 4.66
C ALA A 119 20.44 -13.73 4.24
N GLY A 120 19.86 -13.13 3.19
CA GLY A 120 18.52 -13.49 2.72
C GLY A 120 17.36 -12.97 3.59
N ALA A 121 17.61 -12.11 4.59
CA ALA A 121 16.54 -11.47 5.35
C ALA A 121 15.52 -10.78 4.42
N HIS A 122 14.23 -10.93 4.72
CA HIS A 122 13.18 -10.37 3.85
C HIS A 122 13.23 -8.84 3.85
N PRO A 123 13.22 -8.18 2.66
CA PRO A 123 13.34 -6.71 2.57
C PRO A 123 12.27 -5.95 3.36
N MET A 124 11.04 -6.47 3.49
CA MET A 124 10.00 -5.84 4.30
C MET A 124 10.32 -5.80 5.79
N ALA A 125 11.01 -6.83 6.32
CA ALA A 125 11.45 -6.82 7.72
C ALA A 125 12.47 -5.71 7.96
N MET A 126 13.42 -5.56 7.02
CA MET A 126 14.39 -4.48 7.08
C MET A 126 13.73 -3.11 6.91
N LEU A 127 12.83 -2.94 5.93
CA LEU A 127 12.13 -1.68 5.70
C LEU A 127 11.37 -1.22 6.95
N SER A 128 10.57 -2.09 7.57
CA SER A 128 9.79 -1.71 8.77
C SER A 128 10.69 -1.29 9.94
N ALA A 129 11.72 -2.07 10.24
CA ALA A 129 12.63 -1.77 11.32
C ALA A 129 13.46 -0.50 11.06
N MET A 130 13.93 -0.30 9.83
CA MET A 130 14.74 0.87 9.48
C MET A 130 13.91 2.15 9.46
N VAL A 131 12.64 2.10 9.05
CA VAL A 131 11.73 3.24 9.15
C VAL A 131 11.49 3.61 10.61
N ALA A 132 11.21 2.63 11.48
CA ALA A 132 11.08 2.89 12.93
C ALA A 132 12.38 3.48 13.54
N SER A 133 13.54 2.99 13.11
CA SER A 133 14.84 3.44 13.58
C SER A 133 15.13 4.91 13.28
N LEU A 134 14.47 5.51 12.26
CA LEU A 134 14.59 6.95 11.97
C LEU A 134 14.19 7.81 13.19
N SER A 135 13.29 7.32 14.05
CA SER A 135 12.91 8.01 15.30
C SER A 135 14.09 8.29 16.22
N ALA A 136 15.15 7.47 16.19
CA ALA A 136 16.35 7.68 17.00
C ALA A 136 17.29 8.76 16.44
N TYR A 137 17.17 9.06 15.15
CA TYR A 137 18.04 10.03 14.46
C TYR A 137 17.37 11.39 14.24
N TYR A 138 16.03 11.41 14.23
CA TYR A 138 15.24 12.61 13.93
C TYR A 138 14.19 12.80 15.02
N PRO A 139 14.48 13.65 16.03
CA PRO A 139 13.61 13.85 17.18
C PRO A 139 12.30 14.57 16.79
N ASP A 140 11.30 14.46 17.66
CA ASP A 140 9.93 14.95 17.43
C ASP A 140 9.82 16.49 17.52
N ASP A 141 10.82 17.19 18.07
CA ASP A 141 10.89 18.66 18.12
C ASP A 141 11.26 19.32 16.78
N ALA A 142 11.65 18.51 15.79
CA ALA A 142 11.81 18.99 14.42
C ALA A 142 10.46 19.28 13.77
N SER A 143 10.44 20.17 12.77
CA SER A 143 9.26 20.42 11.96
C SER A 143 8.67 19.13 11.39
N ILE A 144 7.35 18.95 11.51
CA ILE A 144 6.61 17.82 10.91
C ILE A 144 6.92 17.72 9.42
N ASP A 145 6.86 18.82 8.68
CA ASP A 145 7.09 18.83 7.23
C ASP A 145 8.52 18.42 6.88
N LEU A 146 9.50 18.76 7.72
CA LEU A 146 10.87 18.31 7.54
C LEU A 146 11.00 16.79 7.79
N ASN A 147 10.34 16.26 8.80
CA ASN A 147 10.35 14.81 9.06
C ASN A 147 9.58 14.02 7.99
N VAL A 148 8.52 14.59 7.43
CA VAL A 148 7.82 14.06 6.25
C VAL A 148 8.77 13.98 5.04
N THR A 149 9.47 15.07 4.74
CA THR A 149 10.48 15.12 3.67
C THR A 149 11.59 14.09 3.89
N ARG A 150 12.13 14.00 5.11
CA ARG A 150 13.15 13.02 5.48
C ARG A 150 12.67 11.58 5.29
N LEU A 151 11.44 11.28 5.70
CA LEU A 151 10.88 9.94 5.57
C LEU A 151 10.75 9.53 4.10
N LEU A 152 10.09 10.35 3.27
CA LEU A 152 9.94 10.08 1.85
C LEU A 152 11.31 9.92 1.16
N ALA A 153 12.24 10.83 1.41
CA ALA A 153 13.56 10.81 0.80
C ALA A 153 14.37 9.56 1.18
N LYS A 154 14.32 9.16 2.45
CA LYS A 154 15.10 8.02 2.96
C LYS A 154 14.46 6.67 2.68
N ALA A 155 13.16 6.63 2.45
CA ALA A 155 12.44 5.38 2.20
C ALA A 155 12.98 4.63 0.98
N ILE A 156 13.27 5.32 -0.12
CA ILE A 156 13.85 4.69 -1.32
C ILE A 156 15.26 4.16 -1.06
N THR A 157 16.05 4.87 -0.26
CA THR A 157 17.40 4.43 0.12
C THR A 157 17.35 3.21 1.03
N ILE A 158 16.45 3.21 2.03
CA ILE A 158 16.22 2.05 2.91
C ILE A 158 15.78 0.84 2.09
N ALA A 159 14.83 1.02 1.17
CA ALA A 159 14.32 -0.04 0.31
C ALA A 159 15.42 -0.64 -0.60
N ALA A 160 16.21 0.21 -1.25
CA ALA A 160 17.32 -0.22 -2.10
C ALA A 160 18.43 -0.92 -1.27
N PHE A 161 18.77 -0.40 -0.09
CA PHE A 161 19.74 -1.04 0.81
C PHE A 161 19.24 -2.38 1.33
N SER A 162 17.93 -2.48 1.61
CA SER A 162 17.31 -3.76 2.00
C SER A 162 17.46 -4.82 0.90
N TYR A 163 17.27 -4.43 -0.36
CA TYR A 163 17.52 -5.31 -1.50
C TYR A 163 19.00 -5.69 -1.62
N LYS A 164 19.91 -4.71 -1.57
CA LYS A 164 21.35 -4.95 -1.65
C LYS A 164 21.84 -5.88 -0.53
N LYS A 165 21.35 -5.69 0.68
CA LYS A 165 21.64 -6.58 1.82
C LYS A 165 21.10 -8.00 1.57
N ASN A 166 19.88 -8.12 1.06
CA ASN A 166 19.26 -9.42 0.78
C ASN A 166 20.07 -10.26 -0.21
N ILE A 167 20.65 -9.63 -1.24
CA ILE A 167 21.43 -10.31 -2.27
C ILE A 167 22.96 -10.30 -2.03
N GLY A 168 23.41 -9.71 -0.92
CA GLY A 168 24.82 -9.67 -0.55
C GLY A 168 25.69 -8.75 -1.42
N GLN A 169 25.11 -7.70 -2.02
CA GLN A 169 25.82 -6.70 -2.81
C GLN A 169 26.14 -5.43 -2.02
N PRO A 170 27.16 -4.64 -2.45
CA PRO A 170 27.49 -3.35 -1.86
C PRO A 170 26.30 -2.37 -1.93
N PHE A 171 26.15 -1.54 -0.91
CA PHE A 171 25.22 -0.42 -0.94
C PHE A 171 25.66 0.62 -1.98
N MET A 172 24.71 1.07 -2.78
CA MET A 172 24.89 2.14 -3.74
C MET A 172 24.16 3.39 -3.24
N TYR A 173 24.88 4.50 -3.20
CA TYR A 173 24.36 5.76 -2.66
C TYR A 173 23.50 6.50 -3.67
N PRO A 174 22.56 7.34 -3.21
CA PRO A 174 21.77 8.20 -4.10
C PRO A 174 22.66 9.23 -4.80
N ARG A 175 22.20 9.69 -5.97
CA ARG A 175 22.83 10.70 -6.81
C ARG A 175 21.90 11.90 -6.98
N ASN A 176 22.41 13.10 -6.72
CA ASN A 176 21.59 14.32 -6.70
C ASN A 176 21.06 14.75 -8.08
N GLU A 177 21.69 14.29 -9.16
CA GLU A 177 21.27 14.56 -10.54
C GLU A 177 20.11 13.69 -11.03
N LEU A 178 19.72 12.66 -10.27
CA LEU A 178 18.66 11.73 -10.65
C LEU A 178 17.32 12.12 -10.01
N SER A 179 16.23 11.88 -10.74
CA SER A 179 14.87 11.97 -10.20
C SER A 179 14.64 10.95 -9.08
N TYR A 180 13.54 11.07 -8.36
CA TYR A 180 13.18 10.18 -7.25
C TYR A 180 13.17 8.71 -7.68
N CYS A 181 12.43 8.36 -8.75
CA CYS A 181 12.33 6.99 -9.25
C CYS A 181 13.61 6.51 -9.92
N ALA A 182 14.29 7.37 -10.68
CA ALA A 182 15.59 7.04 -11.27
C ALA A 182 16.64 6.76 -10.19
N ASN A 183 16.60 7.51 -9.10
CA ASN A 183 17.53 7.31 -7.98
C ASN A 183 17.30 5.97 -7.26
N PHE A 184 16.06 5.57 -7.07
CA PHE A 184 15.75 4.23 -6.54
C PHE A 184 16.29 3.12 -7.45
N LEU A 185 16.01 3.20 -8.77
CA LEU A 185 16.50 2.21 -9.74
C LEU A 185 18.03 2.17 -9.77
N HIS A 186 18.68 3.35 -9.72
CA HIS A 186 20.13 3.44 -9.62
C HIS A 186 20.64 2.71 -8.37
N MET A 187 20.14 3.03 -7.19
CA MET A 187 20.60 2.41 -5.94
C MET A 187 20.33 0.90 -5.90
N MET A 188 19.23 0.46 -6.52
CA MET A 188 18.86 -0.95 -6.53
C MET A 188 19.75 -1.77 -7.49
N PHE A 189 20.00 -1.29 -8.70
CA PHE A 189 20.61 -2.10 -9.76
C PHE A 189 22.08 -1.81 -10.04
N SER A 190 22.57 -0.61 -9.72
CA SER A 190 23.99 -0.30 -9.97
C SER A 190 24.92 -1.11 -9.05
N VAL A 191 26.15 -1.28 -9.52
CA VAL A 191 27.27 -1.89 -8.78
C VAL A 191 28.51 -1.02 -8.95
N PRO A 192 29.49 -1.07 -8.02
CA PRO A 192 30.71 -0.25 -8.13
C PRO A 192 31.58 -0.58 -9.32
N ALA A 193 31.42 -1.80 -9.90
CA ALA A 193 32.31 -2.33 -10.93
C ALA A 193 32.06 -1.74 -12.33
N GLU A 194 30.85 -1.22 -12.59
CA GLU A 194 30.46 -0.71 -13.90
C GLU A 194 29.44 0.43 -13.82
N PRO A 195 29.41 1.33 -14.82
CA PRO A 195 28.39 2.36 -14.91
C PRO A 195 27.01 1.76 -15.14
N TYR A 196 26.00 2.23 -14.40
CA TYR A 196 24.59 1.90 -14.62
C TYR A 196 23.85 3.13 -15.16
N LYS A 197 23.15 2.94 -16.28
CA LYS A 197 22.27 3.95 -16.87
C LYS A 197 20.81 3.53 -16.67
N VAL A 198 20.05 4.38 -15.99
CA VAL A 198 18.62 4.15 -15.80
C VAL A 198 17.89 4.16 -17.15
N ASN A 199 17.07 3.14 -17.39
CA ASN A 199 16.20 3.10 -18.57
C ASN A 199 15.00 4.05 -18.34
N PRO A 200 14.77 5.05 -19.22
CA PRO A 200 13.67 6.00 -19.08
C PRO A 200 12.27 5.36 -19.08
N VAL A 201 12.11 4.21 -19.74
CA VAL A 201 10.84 3.45 -19.74
C VAL A 201 10.60 2.87 -18.36
N PHE A 202 11.63 2.33 -17.71
CA PHE A 202 11.52 1.81 -16.34
C PHE A 202 11.23 2.91 -15.33
N GLU A 203 11.86 4.08 -15.49
CA GLU A 203 11.58 5.25 -14.65
C GLU A 203 10.11 5.66 -14.73
N ARG A 204 9.56 5.85 -15.95
CA ARG A 204 8.14 6.19 -16.14
C ARG A 204 7.20 5.11 -15.63
N ALA A 205 7.52 3.83 -15.88
CA ALA A 205 6.72 2.72 -15.39
C ALA A 205 6.71 2.67 -13.85
N LEU A 206 7.83 2.95 -13.21
CA LEU A 206 7.93 3.01 -11.76
C LEU A 206 7.14 4.18 -11.19
N ASP A 207 7.26 5.40 -11.77
CA ASP A 207 6.45 6.56 -11.38
C ASP A 207 4.96 6.20 -11.39
N LEU A 208 4.48 5.62 -12.49
CA LEU A 208 3.10 5.23 -12.64
C LEU A 208 2.67 4.17 -11.61
N LEU A 209 3.48 3.13 -11.42
CA LEU A 209 3.20 2.09 -10.42
C LEU A 209 3.07 2.67 -9.01
N LEU A 210 3.97 3.57 -8.62
CA LEU A 210 3.92 4.22 -7.33
C LEU A 210 2.69 5.12 -7.18
N ILE A 211 2.31 5.88 -8.21
CA ILE A 211 1.09 6.72 -8.25
C ILE A 211 -0.15 5.87 -8.01
N LEU A 212 -0.29 4.74 -8.73
CA LEU A 212 -1.47 3.87 -8.63
C LEU A 212 -1.60 3.17 -7.27
N HIS A 213 -0.53 3.14 -6.48
CA HIS A 213 -0.51 2.59 -5.13
C HIS A 213 -0.55 3.66 -4.02
N ALA A 214 -0.55 4.97 -4.37
CA ALA A 214 -0.26 6.05 -3.43
C ALA A 214 -1.26 6.15 -2.27
N ASP A 215 -2.56 5.92 -2.52
CA ASP A 215 -3.55 5.80 -1.45
C ASP A 215 -4.74 4.91 -1.86
N HIS A 216 -5.49 4.44 -0.86
CA HIS A 216 -6.71 3.66 -1.06
C HIS A 216 -7.58 3.66 0.21
N GLU A 217 -7.96 4.85 0.68
CA GLU A 217 -8.81 5.07 1.88
C GLU A 217 -8.32 4.33 3.15
N GLN A 218 -9.30 3.87 3.98
CA GLN A 218 -9.07 3.17 5.24
C GLN A 218 -8.81 1.67 5.04
N ASN A 219 -7.83 1.31 4.19
CA ASN A 219 -7.31 -0.05 4.15
C ASN A 219 -6.61 -0.43 5.47
N CYS A 220 -6.27 -1.71 5.63
CA CYS A 220 -5.69 -2.23 6.87
C CYS A 220 -4.44 -1.46 7.34
N SER A 221 -3.51 -1.13 6.44
CA SER A 221 -2.29 -0.42 6.82
C SER A 221 -2.53 1.07 7.13
N THR A 222 -3.41 1.75 6.39
CA THR A 222 -3.81 3.12 6.68
C THR A 222 -4.51 3.23 8.04
N SER A 223 -5.46 2.33 8.32
CA SER A 223 -6.13 2.24 9.62
C SER A 223 -5.14 1.94 10.75
N THR A 224 -4.12 1.12 10.51
CA THR A 224 -3.05 0.84 11.48
C THR A 224 -2.21 2.09 11.74
N VAL A 225 -1.85 2.87 10.72
CA VAL A 225 -1.13 4.14 10.89
C VAL A 225 -1.93 5.10 11.75
N ARG A 226 -3.23 5.28 11.47
CA ARG A 226 -4.11 6.12 12.28
C ARG A 226 -4.29 5.57 13.70
N MET A 227 -4.42 4.25 13.87
CA MET A 227 -4.52 3.61 15.19
C MET A 227 -3.30 3.92 16.06
N VAL A 228 -2.09 3.70 15.53
CA VAL A 228 -0.84 3.98 16.25
C VAL A 228 -0.65 5.47 16.45
N GLY A 229 -0.83 6.28 15.43
CA GLY A 229 -0.70 7.73 15.49
C GLY A 229 -1.68 8.39 16.47
N SER A 230 -2.87 7.82 16.69
CA SER A 230 -3.86 8.32 17.65
C SER A 230 -3.35 8.33 19.10
N SER A 231 -2.33 7.55 19.41
CA SER A 231 -1.63 7.59 20.70
C SER A 231 -0.56 8.69 20.80
N GLN A 232 -0.46 9.56 19.79
CA GLN A 232 0.61 10.55 19.60
C GLN A 232 1.99 9.93 19.36
N ALA A 233 2.03 8.68 18.87
CA ALA A 233 3.27 8.10 18.36
C ALA A 233 3.78 8.93 17.17
N ASN A 234 5.10 9.12 17.08
CA ASN A 234 5.70 9.93 16.05
C ASN A 234 5.47 9.36 14.63
N LEU A 235 5.77 10.19 13.62
CA LEU A 235 5.60 9.85 12.20
C LEU A 235 6.25 8.51 11.85
N PHE A 236 7.53 8.33 12.19
CA PHE A 236 8.29 7.16 11.79
C PHE A 236 7.75 5.87 12.42
N ALA A 237 7.39 5.91 13.69
CA ALA A 237 6.78 4.78 14.40
C ALA A 237 5.41 4.42 13.80
N SER A 238 4.58 5.43 13.52
CA SER A 238 3.24 5.24 12.95
C SER A 238 3.33 4.64 11.54
N ILE A 239 4.22 5.14 10.69
CA ILE A 239 4.40 4.63 9.32
C ILE A 239 5.03 3.23 9.33
N SER A 240 5.97 2.95 10.23
CA SER A 240 6.52 1.60 10.40
C SER A 240 5.43 0.56 10.73
N ALA A 241 4.46 0.91 11.57
CA ALA A 241 3.30 0.06 11.85
C ALA A 241 2.46 -0.20 10.59
N GLY A 242 2.27 0.81 9.74
CA GLY A 242 1.64 0.66 8.42
C GLY A 242 2.41 -0.31 7.51
N VAL A 243 3.74 -0.19 7.47
CA VAL A 243 4.61 -1.13 6.72
C VAL A 243 4.43 -2.56 7.23
N CYS A 244 4.40 -2.77 8.55
CA CYS A 244 4.16 -4.08 9.15
C CYS A 244 2.78 -4.66 8.77
N ALA A 245 1.73 -3.84 8.81
CA ALA A 245 0.39 -4.26 8.42
C ALA A 245 0.30 -4.61 6.94
N LEU A 246 0.97 -3.82 6.07
CA LEU A 246 1.01 -4.08 4.64
C LEU A 246 1.71 -5.41 4.30
N TRP A 247 2.70 -5.82 5.08
CA TRP A 247 3.41 -7.09 4.85
C TRP A 247 2.56 -8.34 5.07
N GLY A 248 1.41 -8.21 5.73
CA GLY A 248 0.49 -9.32 5.95
C GLY A 248 0.01 -9.97 4.63
N PRO A 249 -0.08 -11.32 4.54
CA PRO A 249 -0.44 -12.05 3.32
C PRO A 249 -1.86 -11.76 2.81
N LEU A 250 -2.73 -11.18 3.65
CA LEU A 250 -4.09 -10.78 3.29
C LEU A 250 -4.17 -9.31 2.83
N HIS A 251 -3.04 -8.61 2.75
CA HIS A 251 -3.01 -7.18 2.38
C HIS A 251 -2.06 -6.92 1.21
N GLY A 252 -0.75 -6.74 1.43
CA GLY A 252 0.19 -6.31 0.40
C GLY A 252 0.86 -7.44 -0.40
N GLY A 253 0.52 -8.70 -0.16
CA GLY A 253 1.16 -9.85 -0.82
C GLY A 253 0.47 -10.35 -2.10
N ALA A 254 -0.57 -9.65 -2.59
CA ALA A 254 -1.40 -10.16 -3.68
C ALA A 254 -0.65 -10.22 -5.02
N ASN A 255 0.13 -9.21 -5.38
CA ASN A 255 0.89 -9.18 -6.63
C ASN A 255 1.99 -10.26 -6.69
N GLN A 256 2.64 -10.59 -5.59
CA GLN A 256 3.55 -11.74 -5.51
C GLN A 256 2.79 -13.04 -5.77
N LYS A 257 1.61 -13.22 -5.17
CA LYS A 257 0.77 -14.40 -5.38
C LYS A 257 0.27 -14.55 -6.82
N VAL A 258 0.03 -13.44 -7.52
CA VAL A 258 -0.28 -13.45 -8.97
C VAL A 258 0.88 -14.05 -9.75
N ILE A 259 2.11 -13.59 -9.53
CA ILE A 259 3.28 -14.12 -10.25
C ILE A 259 3.50 -15.62 -9.93
N GLU A 260 3.44 -16.02 -8.65
CA GLU A 260 3.54 -17.42 -8.25
C GLU A 260 2.48 -18.29 -8.95
N MET A 261 1.25 -17.79 -9.09
CA MET A 261 0.17 -18.47 -9.81
C MET A 261 0.47 -18.56 -11.31
N LEU A 262 0.88 -17.48 -11.96
CA LEU A 262 1.19 -17.47 -13.38
C LEU A 262 2.38 -18.38 -13.71
N GLU A 263 3.42 -18.40 -12.87
CA GLU A 263 4.55 -19.30 -12.97
C GLU A 263 4.11 -20.76 -12.83
N ARG A 264 3.25 -21.07 -11.87
CA ARG A 264 2.68 -22.41 -11.72
C ARG A 264 1.90 -22.85 -12.95
N ILE A 265 1.09 -21.98 -13.57
CA ILE A 265 0.36 -22.28 -14.79
C ILE A 265 1.34 -22.53 -15.96
N ARG A 266 2.35 -21.70 -16.11
CA ARG A 266 3.41 -21.85 -17.12
C ARG A 266 4.13 -23.20 -16.97
N ASP A 267 4.56 -23.52 -15.76
CA ASP A 267 5.36 -24.71 -15.46
C ASP A 267 4.54 -26.01 -15.61
N ASP A 268 3.22 -25.92 -15.48
CA ASP A 268 2.26 -27.02 -15.76
C ASP A 268 1.80 -27.07 -17.24
N GLY A 269 2.62 -26.52 -18.15
CA GLY A 269 2.40 -26.56 -19.60
C GLY A 269 1.56 -25.42 -20.17
N GLY A 270 1.20 -24.40 -19.38
CA GLY A 270 0.48 -23.20 -19.84
C GLY A 270 -1.03 -23.38 -20.00
N ASP A 271 -1.59 -24.50 -19.55
CA ASP A 271 -3.03 -24.77 -19.61
C ASP A 271 -3.82 -23.96 -18.58
N TYR A 272 -4.04 -22.68 -18.87
CA TYR A 272 -4.80 -21.78 -18.01
C TYR A 272 -6.27 -22.23 -17.84
N LYS A 273 -6.86 -22.94 -18.82
CA LYS A 273 -8.26 -23.39 -18.75
C LYS A 273 -8.48 -24.39 -17.60
N LYS A 274 -7.53 -25.29 -17.38
CA LYS A 274 -7.52 -26.18 -16.22
C LYS A 274 -7.62 -25.40 -14.90
N TYR A 275 -6.89 -24.30 -14.78
CA TYR A 275 -6.87 -23.48 -13.56
C TYR A 275 -8.14 -22.60 -13.42
N VAL A 276 -8.76 -22.20 -14.53
CA VAL A 276 -10.08 -21.58 -14.52
C VAL A 276 -11.10 -22.55 -13.92
N GLU A 277 -11.15 -23.78 -14.39
CA GLU A 277 -12.09 -24.79 -13.87
C GLU A 277 -11.80 -25.14 -12.39
N LEU A 278 -10.53 -25.26 -11.99
CA LEU A 278 -10.16 -25.42 -10.59
C LEU A 278 -10.64 -24.27 -9.70
N SER A 279 -10.66 -23.02 -10.22
CA SER A 279 -11.14 -21.87 -9.46
C SER A 279 -12.65 -21.83 -9.27
N LYS A 280 -13.41 -22.51 -10.15
CA LYS A 280 -14.87 -22.65 -10.08
C LYS A 280 -15.29 -23.78 -9.12
N ASP A 281 -14.42 -24.75 -8.92
CA ASP A 281 -14.69 -25.90 -8.06
C ASP A 281 -14.60 -25.51 -6.57
N LYS A 282 -15.73 -25.53 -5.86
CA LYS A 282 -15.82 -25.22 -4.42
C LYS A 282 -15.05 -26.17 -3.52
N THR A 283 -14.72 -27.37 -4.00
CA THR A 283 -13.92 -28.38 -3.27
C THR A 283 -12.42 -28.12 -3.44
N SER A 284 -12.03 -27.37 -4.44
CA SER A 284 -10.67 -26.92 -4.68
C SER A 284 -10.29 -25.78 -3.73
N ASN A 285 -9.06 -25.82 -3.22
CA ASN A 285 -8.47 -24.70 -2.49
C ASN A 285 -7.80 -23.67 -3.42
N PHE A 286 -7.89 -23.86 -4.73
CA PHE A 286 -7.30 -22.95 -5.71
C PHE A 286 -8.17 -21.72 -5.92
N ARG A 287 -7.53 -20.55 -5.98
CA ARG A 287 -8.17 -19.27 -6.33
C ARG A 287 -7.33 -18.55 -7.37
N LEU A 288 -7.98 -17.91 -8.33
CA LEU A 288 -7.30 -16.99 -9.23
C LEU A 288 -6.90 -15.73 -8.44
N MET A 289 -5.58 -15.52 -8.33
CA MET A 289 -5.02 -14.36 -7.64
C MET A 289 -5.04 -13.13 -8.57
N GLY A 290 -5.27 -11.96 -8.01
CA GLY A 290 -5.39 -10.72 -8.77
C GLY A 290 -6.76 -10.48 -9.42
N PHE A 291 -7.75 -11.33 -9.09
CA PHE A 291 -9.14 -11.18 -9.54
C PHE A 291 -10.07 -10.87 -8.38
N GLY A 292 -10.99 -9.93 -8.62
CA GLY A 292 -11.90 -9.41 -7.62
C GLY A 292 -11.23 -8.43 -6.67
N HIS A 293 -12.03 -7.62 -6.00
CA HIS A 293 -11.57 -6.62 -5.06
C HIS A 293 -12.56 -6.49 -3.90
N ARG A 294 -12.07 -6.16 -2.70
CA ARG A 294 -12.94 -5.99 -1.53
C ARG A 294 -13.88 -4.79 -1.71
N VAL A 295 -13.41 -3.72 -2.36
CA VAL A 295 -14.15 -2.49 -2.60
C VAL A 295 -14.77 -2.47 -3.98
N TYR A 296 -13.96 -2.60 -5.05
CA TYR A 296 -14.47 -2.55 -6.43
C TYR A 296 -15.38 -3.75 -6.74
N LYS A 297 -16.61 -3.43 -7.14
CA LYS A 297 -17.60 -4.36 -7.70
C LYS A 297 -17.71 -4.21 -9.21
N ASN A 298 -16.93 -3.32 -9.77
CA ASN A 298 -16.72 -3.07 -11.19
C ASN A 298 -15.23 -3.21 -11.49
N PHE A 299 -14.80 -2.89 -12.70
CA PHE A 299 -13.42 -2.94 -13.12
C PHE A 299 -12.56 -1.97 -12.29
N ASP A 300 -11.42 -2.42 -11.75
CA ASP A 300 -10.46 -1.55 -11.08
C ASP A 300 -9.83 -0.58 -12.09
N PRO A 301 -10.02 0.74 -11.98
CA PRO A 301 -9.52 1.71 -12.97
C PRO A 301 -8.01 1.64 -13.14
N ARG A 302 -7.29 1.24 -12.09
CA ARG A 302 -5.83 1.10 -12.11
C ARG A 302 -5.36 -0.07 -12.97
N ALA A 303 -6.11 -1.18 -13.01
CA ALA A 303 -5.75 -2.36 -13.80
C ALA A 303 -5.71 -2.07 -15.29
N ARG A 304 -6.65 -1.24 -15.81
CA ARG A 304 -6.67 -0.83 -17.22
C ARG A 304 -5.43 -0.01 -17.60
N ILE A 305 -5.04 0.91 -16.72
CA ILE A 305 -3.84 1.75 -16.92
C ILE A 305 -2.59 0.87 -16.95
N LEU A 306 -2.45 -0.05 -15.99
CA LEU A 306 -1.30 -0.94 -15.89
C LEU A 306 -1.19 -1.92 -17.05
N LYS A 307 -2.30 -2.39 -17.63
CA LYS A 307 -2.29 -3.25 -18.80
C LYS A 307 -1.54 -2.61 -19.97
N ASN A 308 -1.89 -1.35 -20.28
CA ASN A 308 -1.23 -0.60 -21.36
C ASN A 308 0.28 -0.40 -21.07
N THR A 309 0.62 -0.03 -19.85
CA THR A 309 2.03 0.16 -19.43
C THR A 309 2.81 -1.15 -19.48
N CYS A 310 2.18 -2.28 -19.15
CA CYS A 310 2.81 -3.59 -19.26
C CYS A 310 3.20 -3.90 -20.72
N ASP A 311 2.31 -3.64 -21.67
CA ASP A 311 2.59 -3.83 -23.10
C ASP A 311 3.73 -2.92 -23.57
N GLU A 312 3.77 -1.64 -23.14
CA GLU A 312 4.84 -0.70 -23.48
C GLU A 312 6.21 -1.15 -22.94
N VAL A 313 6.29 -1.53 -21.67
CA VAL A 313 7.54 -1.99 -21.03
C VAL A 313 8.09 -3.24 -21.72
N LEU A 314 7.23 -4.22 -22.02
CA LEU A 314 7.66 -5.45 -22.67
C LEU A 314 8.05 -5.23 -24.13
N ALA A 315 7.37 -4.34 -24.85
CA ALA A 315 7.72 -3.95 -26.21
C ALA A 315 9.11 -3.28 -26.28
N GLU A 316 9.41 -2.37 -25.35
CA GLU A 316 10.71 -1.70 -25.25
C GLU A 316 11.85 -2.68 -24.96
N LEU A 317 11.61 -3.69 -24.15
CA LEU A 317 12.57 -4.73 -23.83
C LEU A 317 12.78 -5.73 -24.97
N GLY A 318 11.87 -5.75 -25.96
CA GLY A 318 11.87 -6.77 -27.01
C GLY A 318 11.64 -8.19 -26.46
N VAL A 319 11.06 -8.32 -25.27
CA VAL A 319 10.84 -9.59 -24.56
C VAL A 319 9.41 -10.04 -24.75
N LYS A 320 9.24 -11.29 -25.15
CA LYS A 320 7.95 -12.00 -25.03
C LYS A 320 7.95 -12.73 -23.69
N ASP A 321 7.13 -12.29 -22.75
CA ASP A 321 6.96 -12.97 -21.46
C ASP A 321 5.75 -13.92 -21.53
N PRO A 322 5.96 -15.25 -21.43
CA PRO A 322 4.85 -16.22 -21.42
C PRO A 322 3.81 -15.97 -20.31
N LEU A 323 4.23 -15.33 -19.21
CA LEU A 323 3.29 -14.97 -18.13
C LEU A 323 2.29 -13.91 -18.57
N LEU A 324 2.68 -12.96 -19.45
CA LEU A 324 1.76 -11.98 -19.99
C LEU A 324 0.71 -12.63 -20.89
N ASP A 325 1.09 -13.59 -21.73
CA ASP A 325 0.15 -14.30 -22.60
C ASP A 325 -0.89 -15.09 -21.79
N ILE A 326 -0.43 -15.77 -20.72
CA ILE A 326 -1.31 -16.45 -19.76
C ILE A 326 -2.22 -15.44 -19.06
N ALA A 327 -1.69 -14.31 -18.61
CA ALA A 327 -2.45 -13.26 -17.94
C ALA A 327 -3.55 -12.69 -18.86
N LYS A 328 -3.24 -12.37 -20.11
CA LYS A 328 -4.23 -11.88 -21.09
C LYS A 328 -5.34 -12.90 -21.33
N SER A 329 -4.97 -14.19 -21.43
CA SER A 329 -5.96 -15.27 -21.60
C SER A 329 -6.87 -15.43 -20.38
N LEU A 330 -6.33 -15.30 -19.16
CA LEU A 330 -7.14 -15.32 -17.94
C LEU A 330 -8.06 -14.10 -17.83
N GLU A 331 -7.58 -12.91 -18.25
CA GLU A 331 -8.43 -11.71 -18.31
C GLU A 331 -9.59 -11.87 -19.29
N GLU A 332 -9.35 -12.39 -20.50
CA GLU A 332 -10.40 -12.65 -21.50
C GLU A 332 -11.49 -13.57 -20.94
N VAL A 333 -11.08 -14.63 -20.23
CA VAL A 333 -12.04 -15.53 -19.54
C VAL A 333 -12.82 -14.76 -18.48
N ALA A 334 -12.17 -13.99 -17.63
CA ALA A 334 -12.84 -13.25 -16.56
C ALA A 334 -13.84 -12.21 -17.08
N LEU A 335 -13.62 -11.67 -18.27
CA LEU A 335 -14.51 -10.70 -18.92
C LEU A 335 -15.65 -11.34 -19.73
N SER A 336 -15.60 -12.64 -20.03
CA SER A 336 -16.55 -13.33 -20.89
C SER A 336 -17.30 -14.49 -20.22
N ASP A 337 -16.81 -15.06 -19.15
CA ASP A 337 -17.39 -16.21 -18.46
C ASP A 337 -18.37 -15.76 -17.35
N ASP A 338 -19.61 -16.24 -17.42
CA ASP A 338 -20.70 -15.86 -16.50
C ASP A 338 -20.34 -16.06 -15.02
N PHE A 339 -19.54 -17.08 -14.67
CA PHE A 339 -19.14 -17.33 -13.28
C PHE A 339 -18.35 -16.14 -12.71
N PHE A 340 -17.45 -15.54 -13.49
CA PHE A 340 -16.64 -14.41 -13.06
C PHE A 340 -17.43 -13.10 -13.11
N ILE A 341 -18.25 -12.90 -14.14
CA ILE A 341 -19.09 -11.71 -14.32
C ILE A 341 -20.11 -11.59 -13.19
N GLU A 342 -20.85 -12.67 -12.88
CA GLU A 342 -21.84 -12.67 -11.80
C GLU A 342 -21.24 -12.41 -10.42
N ARG A 343 -19.97 -12.83 -10.22
CA ARG A 343 -19.24 -12.65 -8.97
C ARG A 343 -18.36 -11.41 -8.94
N LYS A 344 -18.39 -10.63 -10.02
CA LYS A 344 -17.59 -9.38 -10.16
C LYS A 344 -16.08 -9.62 -9.96
N LEU A 345 -15.56 -10.73 -10.49
CA LEU A 345 -14.17 -11.15 -10.37
C LEU A 345 -13.33 -10.60 -11.53
N TYR A 346 -13.21 -9.28 -11.60
CA TYR A 346 -12.39 -8.59 -12.60
C TYR A 346 -10.94 -8.49 -12.16
N PRO A 347 -9.97 -8.34 -13.11
CA PRO A 347 -8.58 -8.06 -12.78
C PRO A 347 -8.46 -6.77 -11.94
N ASN A 348 -7.60 -6.81 -10.93
CA ASN A 348 -7.29 -5.66 -10.08
C ASN A 348 -5.85 -5.14 -10.33
N VAL A 349 -5.42 -4.12 -9.56
CA VAL A 349 -4.10 -3.49 -9.71
C VAL A 349 -2.94 -4.48 -9.57
N ASP A 350 -3.07 -5.53 -8.75
CA ASP A 350 -2.03 -6.50 -8.48
C ASP A 350 -1.77 -7.45 -9.66
N PHE A 351 -2.75 -7.57 -10.58
CA PHE A 351 -2.69 -8.52 -11.68
C PHE A 351 -1.57 -8.20 -12.68
N TYR A 352 -1.40 -6.94 -13.06
CA TYR A 352 -0.38 -6.53 -14.02
C TYR A 352 0.89 -5.95 -13.37
N SER A 353 0.79 -5.39 -12.16
CA SER A 353 1.93 -4.75 -11.50
C SER A 353 3.12 -5.69 -11.31
N GLY A 354 2.84 -6.95 -10.93
CA GLY A 354 3.89 -7.96 -10.76
C GLY A 354 4.64 -8.30 -12.05
N ILE A 355 3.96 -8.34 -13.19
CA ILE A 355 4.57 -8.60 -14.51
C ILE A 355 5.51 -7.46 -14.88
N ILE A 356 5.08 -6.20 -14.66
CA ILE A 356 5.91 -5.02 -14.91
C ILE A 356 7.15 -5.03 -14.01
N TYR A 357 7.00 -5.26 -12.71
CA TYR A 357 8.14 -5.35 -11.79
C TYR A 357 9.14 -6.42 -12.21
N ARG A 358 8.64 -7.60 -12.57
CA ARG A 358 9.47 -8.70 -13.05
C ARG A 358 10.23 -8.33 -14.34
N ALA A 359 9.56 -7.71 -15.31
CA ALA A 359 10.16 -7.24 -16.55
C ALA A 359 11.27 -6.21 -16.32
N MET A 360 11.11 -5.37 -15.28
CA MET A 360 12.12 -4.40 -14.84
C MET A 360 13.28 -5.06 -14.06
N GLY A 361 13.23 -6.38 -13.78
CA GLY A 361 14.23 -7.09 -12.98
C GLY A 361 14.04 -6.97 -11.46
N ILE A 362 12.91 -6.45 -10.99
CA ILE A 362 12.59 -6.37 -9.57
C ILE A 362 12.09 -7.75 -9.11
N PRO A 363 12.75 -8.39 -8.11
CA PRO A 363 12.36 -9.72 -7.67
C PRO A 363 11.09 -9.69 -6.80
N THR A 364 10.38 -10.82 -6.72
CA THR A 364 9.08 -10.94 -6.06
C THR A 364 9.09 -10.56 -4.58
N ASN A 365 10.19 -10.81 -3.86
CA ASN A 365 10.34 -10.41 -2.46
C ASN A 365 10.44 -8.88 -2.24
N MET A 366 10.60 -8.11 -3.33
CA MET A 366 10.57 -6.65 -3.32
C MET A 366 9.19 -6.05 -3.65
N PHE A 367 8.23 -6.84 -4.14
CA PHE A 367 6.94 -6.31 -4.60
C PHE A 367 6.16 -5.58 -3.50
N THR A 368 6.08 -6.15 -2.30
CA THR A 368 5.43 -5.48 -1.17
C THR A 368 6.23 -4.24 -0.69
N VAL A 369 7.56 -4.23 -0.87
CA VAL A 369 8.39 -3.05 -0.62
C VAL A 369 8.03 -1.93 -1.60
N MET A 370 7.88 -2.26 -2.89
CA MET A 370 7.44 -1.29 -3.91
C MET A 370 6.06 -0.74 -3.59
N PHE A 371 5.15 -1.61 -3.15
CA PHE A 371 3.83 -1.18 -2.68
C PHE A 371 3.95 -0.22 -1.48
N ALA A 372 4.80 -0.53 -0.50
CA ALA A 372 5.02 0.34 0.67
C ALA A 372 5.56 1.72 0.27
N LEU A 373 6.52 1.78 -0.66
CA LEU A 373 7.05 3.05 -1.19
C LEU A 373 5.94 3.87 -1.86
N GLY A 374 5.13 3.24 -2.70
CA GLY A 374 3.99 3.91 -3.33
C GLY A 374 2.97 4.43 -2.31
N ARG A 375 2.62 3.62 -1.29
CA ARG A 375 1.60 3.95 -0.29
C ARG A 375 2.06 4.96 0.77
N MET A 376 3.34 5.21 0.88
CA MET A 376 3.89 6.08 1.93
C MET A 376 3.30 7.49 1.97
N PRO A 377 3.11 8.22 0.85
CA PRO A 377 2.48 9.53 0.88
C PRO A 377 1.03 9.49 1.37
N GLY A 378 0.26 8.44 1.03
CA GLY A 378 -1.10 8.25 1.54
C GLY A 378 -1.11 8.06 3.05
N TRP A 379 -0.24 7.20 3.59
CA TRP A 379 -0.11 7.03 5.04
C TRP A 379 0.27 8.33 5.76
N ILE A 380 1.22 9.08 5.20
CA ILE A 380 1.63 10.38 5.74
C ILE A 380 0.47 11.38 5.73
N ALA A 381 -0.27 11.45 4.63
CA ALA A 381 -1.42 12.33 4.50
C ALA A 381 -2.50 12.01 5.55
N HIS A 382 -2.85 10.74 5.71
CA HIS A 382 -3.82 10.29 6.73
C HIS A 382 -3.34 10.51 8.17
N TRP A 383 -2.04 10.32 8.43
CA TRP A 383 -1.45 10.63 9.72
C TRP A 383 -1.50 12.13 10.02
N LYS A 384 -1.16 12.99 9.05
CA LYS A 384 -1.20 14.44 9.17
C LYS A 384 -2.62 14.96 9.35
N GLU A 385 -3.57 14.50 8.51
CA GLU A 385 -4.99 14.85 8.63
C GLU A 385 -5.56 14.51 10.01
N MET A 386 -5.20 13.34 10.56
CA MET A 386 -5.59 12.94 11.89
C MET A 386 -5.02 13.86 12.99
N LEU A 387 -3.79 14.35 12.86
CA LEU A 387 -3.19 15.27 13.83
C LEU A 387 -3.84 16.66 13.78
N ASP A 388 -4.24 17.08 12.59
CA ASP A 388 -4.88 18.40 12.38
C ASP A 388 -6.37 18.40 12.81
N ASP A 389 -6.98 17.22 12.99
CA ASP A 389 -8.37 17.09 13.43
C ASP A 389 -8.48 17.23 14.97
N PRO A 390 -9.10 18.33 15.47
CA PRO A 390 -9.26 18.56 16.92
C PRO A 390 -10.19 17.55 17.60
N SER A 391 -10.98 16.80 16.82
CA SER A 391 -11.86 15.73 17.33
C SER A 391 -11.12 14.43 17.59
N THR A 392 -9.89 14.27 17.09
CA THR A 392 -9.08 13.07 17.25
C THR A 392 -8.90 12.68 18.72
N ARG A 393 -9.13 11.42 19.00
CA ARG A 393 -8.92 10.79 20.31
C ARG A 393 -8.13 9.50 20.13
N ILE A 394 -7.47 9.05 21.18
CA ILE A 394 -6.82 7.73 21.17
C ILE A 394 -7.84 6.64 20.81
N ASN A 395 -7.53 5.87 19.80
CA ASN A 395 -8.39 4.79 19.30
C ASN A 395 -8.35 3.62 20.28
N ARG A 396 -9.47 3.35 20.92
CA ARG A 396 -9.64 2.25 21.86
C ARG A 396 -10.93 1.50 21.60
N PRO A 397 -10.96 0.54 20.69
CA PRO A 397 -12.14 -0.27 20.44
C PRO A 397 -12.56 -1.05 21.68
N ARG A 398 -13.84 -1.40 21.77
CA ARG A 398 -14.38 -2.25 22.82
C ARG A 398 -14.45 -3.69 22.39
N GLN A 399 -14.61 -4.58 23.38
CA GLN A 399 -14.85 -6.00 23.15
C GLN A 399 -16.11 -6.44 23.89
N ILE A 400 -16.76 -7.49 23.39
CA ILE A 400 -17.75 -8.28 24.11
C ILE A 400 -17.00 -9.42 24.79
N TYR A 401 -17.03 -9.43 26.12
CA TYR A 401 -16.35 -10.47 26.88
C TYR A 401 -17.19 -11.76 26.89
N THR A 402 -16.60 -12.85 26.46
CA THR A 402 -17.23 -14.19 26.40
C THR A 402 -16.53 -15.24 27.28
N GLY A 403 -15.56 -14.79 28.09
CA GLY A 403 -14.84 -15.66 29.00
C GLY A 403 -15.65 -16.00 30.26
N PRO A 404 -15.09 -16.81 31.16
CA PRO A 404 -15.71 -17.15 32.45
C PRO A 404 -16.01 -15.90 33.28
N THR A 405 -17.08 -15.97 34.06
CA THR A 405 -17.36 -14.98 35.11
C THR A 405 -16.30 -15.04 36.21
N GLN A 406 -16.46 -14.23 37.26
CA GLN A 406 -15.51 -14.18 38.37
C GLN A 406 -15.23 -15.60 38.94
N ARG A 407 -13.95 -15.91 39.05
CA ARG A 407 -13.48 -17.14 39.67
C ARG A 407 -12.51 -16.80 40.79
N PRO A 408 -12.54 -17.59 41.93
CA PRO A 408 -11.54 -17.44 42.97
C PRO A 408 -10.14 -17.82 42.43
N PHE A 409 -9.11 -17.18 42.92
CA PHE A 409 -7.73 -17.63 42.69
C PHE A 409 -7.51 -18.94 43.47
N VAL A 410 -7.02 -19.96 42.81
CA VAL A 410 -6.64 -21.25 43.43
C VAL A 410 -5.11 -21.27 43.47
N ALA A 411 -4.54 -21.55 44.65
CA ALA A 411 -3.10 -21.66 44.82
C ALA A 411 -2.53 -22.84 44.02
N LEU A 412 -1.24 -22.80 43.65
CA LEU A 412 -0.64 -23.79 42.73
C LEU A 412 -0.74 -25.21 43.27
N ASP A 413 -0.62 -25.40 44.58
CA ASP A 413 -0.71 -26.66 45.29
C ASP A 413 -2.16 -27.23 45.42
N GLN A 414 -3.15 -26.42 44.98
CA GLN A 414 -4.58 -26.76 45.05
C GLN A 414 -5.25 -26.83 43.65
N ARG A 415 -4.48 -26.74 42.57
CA ARG A 415 -4.97 -26.79 41.17
C ARG A 415 -5.10 -28.20 40.63
#